data_5c923576e36336376e5ab27efb6740af
#
_entry.id   5c923576e36336376e5ab27efb6740af
#
_cell.length_a   1.000
_cell.length_b   1.000
_cell.length_c   1.000
_cell.angle_alpha   90.00
_cell.angle_beta   90.00
_cell.angle_gamma   90.00
#
_symmetry.space_group_name_H-M   'P 1'
#
loop_
_entity.id
_entity.type
_entity.pdbx_description
1 polymer ?
#
loop_
_entity_poly.entity_id
_entity_poly.type
_entity_poly.pdbx_seq_one_letter_code
_entity_poly.pdbx_strand_id
1 'polypeptide(L)'
;MHERYYVELAKQEKLLSRKNEKSDFYNGVFDRYVNPVLTRDMIPLTWRYDLNEETNPFFMERLGINAVMNSGAIYLNGKYYLVARIEGNDRKSFFGVAESDNGIDNFRFWDYPILLDDVCPEETNVYDMRLTQHEDGYIYGVFCSESKDTSVNDLSAAVAAAGIVRTKDLKHWERLENLKTLRSPQQRNVVLHPEFVDGKYAFYTLSLIHISEPTRLALI
;
A
#
# COMPACT_ATOMS: atom_id res chain seq x y z
N MET A 1 23.99 -20.20 -2.23
CA MET A 1 22.88 -19.59 -1.43
C MET A 1 23.24 -19.75 0.04
N HIS A 2 23.06 -18.71 0.85
CA HIS A 2 23.52 -18.66 2.23
C HIS A 2 22.77 -19.67 3.11
N GLU A 3 23.47 -20.46 3.96
CA GLU A 3 22.81 -21.45 4.83
C GLU A 3 21.77 -20.84 5.78
N ARG A 4 22.02 -19.63 6.28
CA ARG A 4 21.07 -18.89 7.13
C ARG A 4 19.73 -18.57 6.43
N TYR A 5 19.72 -18.51 5.09
CA TYR A 5 18.48 -18.32 4.34
C TYR A 5 17.44 -19.40 4.65
N TYR A 6 17.84 -20.66 4.70
CA TYR A 6 16.91 -21.75 4.98
C TYR A 6 16.36 -21.72 6.40
N VAL A 7 17.13 -21.22 7.34
CA VAL A 7 16.70 -21.03 8.73
C VAL A 7 15.63 -19.93 8.80
N GLU A 8 15.88 -18.79 8.16
CA GLU A 8 14.93 -17.68 8.14
C GLU A 8 13.67 -18.03 7.31
N LEU A 9 13.82 -18.76 6.22
CA LEU A 9 12.69 -19.25 5.42
C LEU A 9 11.79 -20.17 6.25
N ALA A 10 12.34 -21.10 7.02
CA ALA A 10 11.55 -21.97 7.89
C ALA A 10 10.77 -21.19 8.97
N LYS A 11 11.38 -20.15 9.54
CA LYS A 11 10.70 -19.25 10.50
C LYS A 11 9.58 -18.49 9.81
N GLN A 12 9.83 -17.95 8.62
CA GLN A 12 8.84 -17.20 7.85
C GLN A 12 7.66 -18.10 7.45
N GLU A 13 7.91 -19.32 6.96
CA GLU A 13 6.85 -20.26 6.61
C GLU A 13 5.97 -20.63 7.81
N LYS A 14 6.55 -20.81 9.00
CA LYS A 14 5.79 -21.02 10.22
C LYS A 14 4.90 -19.81 10.55
N LEU A 15 5.38 -18.60 10.31
CA LEU A 15 4.61 -17.37 10.51
C LEU A 15 3.48 -17.24 9.48
N LEU A 16 3.77 -17.48 8.21
CA LEU A 16 2.82 -17.38 7.10
C LEU A 16 1.69 -18.41 7.20
N SER A 17 1.99 -19.62 7.65
CA SER A 17 1.02 -20.71 7.79
C SER A 17 0.22 -20.67 9.11
N ARG A 18 0.50 -19.70 9.99
CA ARG A 18 -0.19 -19.56 11.27
C ARG A 18 -1.66 -19.25 11.06
N LYS A 19 -2.54 -20.08 11.63
CA LYS A 19 -3.98 -19.81 11.65
C LYS A 19 -4.29 -18.58 12.52
N ASN A 20 -5.22 -17.77 12.06
CA ASN A 20 -5.63 -16.57 12.75
C ASN A 20 -7.02 -16.78 13.36
N GLU A 21 -7.05 -16.85 14.67
CA GLU A 21 -8.28 -17.09 15.42
C GLU A 21 -9.05 -15.79 15.62
N LYS A 22 -10.37 -15.90 15.63
CA LYS A 22 -11.25 -14.79 15.95
C LYS A 22 -11.07 -14.42 17.42
N SER A 23 -10.94 -13.15 17.73
CA SER A 23 -10.92 -12.66 19.11
C SER A 23 -12.33 -12.57 19.67
N ASP A 24 -12.46 -12.47 21.00
CA ASP A 24 -13.75 -12.27 21.68
C ASP A 24 -14.33 -10.87 21.46
N PHE A 25 -13.59 -9.99 20.77
CA PHE A 25 -14.04 -8.63 20.50
C PHE A 25 -15.05 -8.59 19.35
N TYR A 26 -16.22 -8.03 19.63
CA TYR A 26 -17.22 -7.69 18.63
C TYR A 26 -17.91 -6.37 18.99
N ASN A 27 -18.02 -5.46 18.04
CA ASN A 27 -18.61 -4.13 18.26
C ASN A 27 -19.99 -3.94 17.57
N GLY A 28 -20.60 -5.02 17.10
CA GLY A 28 -21.87 -4.98 16.35
C GLY A 28 -21.71 -4.80 14.84
N VAL A 29 -20.49 -4.50 14.34
CA VAL A 29 -20.23 -4.20 12.93
C VAL A 29 -19.20 -5.15 12.33
N PHE A 30 -18.09 -5.42 13.04
CA PHE A 30 -17.00 -6.27 12.55
C PHE A 30 -16.39 -7.12 13.65
N ASP A 31 -15.82 -8.23 13.22
CA ASP A 31 -15.01 -9.11 14.06
C ASP A 31 -13.54 -8.69 14.02
N ARG A 32 -12.82 -8.99 15.09
CA ARG A 32 -11.36 -8.88 15.13
C ARG A 32 -10.72 -10.24 15.23
N TYR A 33 -9.52 -10.33 14.71
CA TYR A 33 -8.68 -11.51 14.81
C TYR A 33 -7.48 -11.22 15.71
N VAL A 34 -6.93 -12.28 16.31
CA VAL A 34 -5.87 -12.19 17.33
C VAL A 34 -4.58 -11.62 16.77
N ASN A 35 -4.25 -11.97 15.53
CA ASN A 35 -2.98 -11.57 14.91
C ASN A 35 -3.19 -10.62 13.73
N PRO A 36 -2.25 -9.68 13.48
CA PRO A 36 -2.23 -8.94 12.23
C PRO A 36 -2.03 -9.90 11.06
N VAL A 37 -2.69 -9.61 9.93
CA VAL A 37 -2.63 -10.45 8.72
C VAL A 37 -1.31 -10.30 7.96
N LEU A 38 -0.64 -9.14 8.09
CA LEU A 38 0.67 -8.86 7.52
C LEU A 38 1.57 -8.19 8.57
N THR A 39 2.83 -8.61 8.60
CA THR A 39 3.89 -8.00 9.39
C THR A 39 5.16 -7.89 8.56
N ARG A 40 6.15 -7.11 9.05
CA ARG A 40 7.46 -6.99 8.38
C ARG A 40 8.15 -8.35 8.13
N ASP A 41 7.95 -9.29 9.04
CA ASP A 41 8.63 -10.60 8.96
C ASP A 41 7.99 -11.54 7.92
N MET A 42 6.84 -11.17 7.38
CA MET A 42 6.17 -11.87 6.27
C MET A 42 6.62 -11.38 4.89
N ILE A 43 7.39 -10.29 4.82
CA ILE A 43 7.93 -9.78 3.56
C ILE A 43 8.96 -10.77 3.00
N PRO A 44 8.92 -11.07 1.68
CA PRO A 44 9.82 -12.03 1.06
C PRO A 44 11.30 -11.78 1.43
N LEU A 45 12.00 -12.82 1.82
CA LEU A 45 13.41 -12.73 2.17
C LEU A 45 14.26 -12.24 0.99
N THR A 46 13.84 -12.56 -0.23
CA THR A 46 14.46 -12.09 -1.48
C THR A 46 14.43 -10.59 -1.66
N TRP A 47 13.47 -9.89 -1.03
CA TRP A 47 13.43 -8.44 -1.05
C TRP A 47 14.38 -7.82 -0.03
N ARG A 48 14.56 -8.51 1.11
CA ARG A 48 15.29 -8.00 2.27
C ARG A 48 16.78 -8.31 2.24
N TYR A 49 17.15 -9.47 1.69
CA TYR A 49 18.50 -10.00 1.74
C TYR A 49 19.08 -10.22 0.35
N ASP A 50 20.37 -9.92 0.21
CA ASP A 50 21.16 -10.52 -0.84
C ASP A 50 21.51 -11.94 -0.39
N LEU A 51 21.04 -12.91 -1.19
CA LEU A 51 21.19 -14.34 -0.86
C LEU A 51 22.52 -14.94 -1.34
N ASN A 52 23.39 -14.16 -1.98
CA ASN A 52 24.70 -14.58 -2.39
C ASN A 52 25.69 -14.48 -1.23
N GLU A 53 26.30 -15.59 -0.87
CA GLU A 53 27.24 -15.69 0.25
C GLU A 53 28.54 -14.91 0.00
N GLU A 54 28.97 -14.75 -1.25
CA GLU A 54 30.16 -13.98 -1.61
C GLU A 54 29.97 -12.47 -1.40
N THR A 55 28.78 -11.94 -1.72
CA THR A 55 28.47 -10.52 -1.59
C THR A 55 27.81 -10.16 -0.25
N ASN A 56 27.30 -11.16 0.49
CA ASN A 56 26.70 -10.99 1.80
C ASN A 56 27.11 -12.09 2.80
N PRO A 57 28.42 -12.22 3.12
CA PRO A 57 28.94 -13.34 3.92
C PRO A 57 28.38 -13.40 5.36
N PHE A 58 27.89 -12.28 5.87
CA PHE A 58 27.29 -12.20 7.21
C PHE A 58 25.77 -12.32 7.23
N PHE A 59 25.14 -12.50 6.04
CA PHE A 59 23.69 -12.52 5.87
C PHE A 59 23.01 -11.30 6.47
N MET A 60 23.53 -10.12 6.13
CA MET A 60 22.97 -8.86 6.58
C MET A 60 21.77 -8.46 5.74
N GLU A 61 20.75 -7.90 6.38
CA GLU A 61 19.60 -7.33 5.69
C GLU A 61 20.04 -6.13 4.85
N ARG A 62 19.72 -6.14 3.54
CA ARG A 62 20.09 -5.07 2.59
C ARG A 62 19.01 -4.00 2.50
N LEU A 63 17.76 -4.43 2.45
CA LEU A 63 16.61 -3.54 2.53
C LEU A 63 16.02 -3.66 3.94
N GLY A 64 16.35 -2.69 4.79
CA GLY A 64 15.78 -2.61 6.13
C GLY A 64 14.30 -2.24 6.06
N ILE A 65 13.44 -3.13 6.51
CA ILE A 65 12.00 -2.88 6.61
C ILE A 65 11.65 -2.48 8.04
N ASN A 66 10.98 -1.35 8.19
CA ASN A 66 10.45 -0.88 9.47
C ASN A 66 9.10 -1.52 9.77
N ALA A 67 8.13 -1.36 8.88
CA ALA A 67 6.76 -1.82 9.11
C ALA A 67 6.00 -2.12 7.82
N VAL A 68 4.93 -2.92 7.95
CA VAL A 68 3.84 -3.04 6.97
C VAL A 68 2.62 -2.34 7.55
N MET A 69 2.05 -1.41 6.81
CA MET A 69 0.97 -0.53 7.28
C MET A 69 -0.11 -0.37 6.21
N ASN A 70 -1.23 0.23 6.58
CA ASN A 70 -2.33 0.77 5.77
C ASN A 70 -2.46 0.15 4.37
N SER A 71 -3.11 -1.00 4.28
CA SER A 71 -3.31 -1.71 3.03
C SER A 71 -4.64 -1.34 2.37
N GLY A 72 -4.62 -1.13 1.06
CA GLY A 72 -5.82 -1.22 0.24
C GLY A 72 -6.21 -2.69 0.08
N ALA A 73 -7.50 -2.99 0.21
CA ALA A 73 -8.00 -4.36 0.11
C ALA A 73 -8.99 -4.51 -1.05
N ILE A 74 -8.96 -5.66 -1.72
CA ILE A 74 -9.92 -6.00 -2.77
C ILE A 74 -10.14 -7.51 -2.81
N TYR A 75 -11.39 -7.92 -3.11
CA TYR A 75 -11.72 -9.30 -3.41
C TYR A 75 -11.87 -9.45 -4.93
N LEU A 76 -11.10 -10.36 -5.50
CA LEU A 76 -11.06 -10.55 -6.95
C LEU A 76 -10.83 -12.02 -7.30
N ASN A 77 -11.64 -12.56 -8.21
CA ASN A 77 -11.48 -13.94 -8.71
C ASN A 77 -11.36 -15.01 -7.62
N GLY A 78 -12.15 -14.88 -6.55
CA GLY A 78 -12.18 -15.88 -5.47
C GLY A 78 -11.09 -15.73 -4.41
N LYS A 79 -10.25 -14.67 -4.50
CA LYS A 79 -9.17 -14.40 -3.54
C LYS A 79 -9.24 -12.99 -2.96
N TYR A 80 -8.65 -12.82 -1.82
CA TYR A 80 -8.46 -11.52 -1.16
C TYR A 80 -7.05 -11.02 -1.42
N TYR A 81 -6.96 -9.76 -1.84
CA TYR A 81 -5.69 -9.08 -2.10
C TYR A 81 -5.53 -7.86 -1.22
N LEU A 82 -4.32 -7.65 -0.76
CA LEU A 82 -3.90 -6.45 -0.05
C LEU A 82 -2.77 -5.79 -0.83
N VAL A 83 -2.95 -4.52 -1.18
CA VAL A 83 -1.83 -3.67 -1.61
C VAL A 83 -1.32 -2.96 -0.37
N ALA A 84 -0.28 -3.52 0.21
CA ALA A 84 0.26 -3.08 1.47
C ALA A 84 1.28 -1.95 1.29
N ARG A 85 1.22 -0.94 2.17
CA ARG A 85 2.30 0.01 2.37
C ARG A 85 3.43 -0.68 3.12
N ILE A 86 4.61 -0.67 2.54
CA ILE A 86 5.82 -1.20 3.14
C ILE A 86 6.76 -0.03 3.37
N GLU A 87 7.08 0.25 4.64
CA GLU A 87 7.96 1.33 5.02
C GLU A 87 9.36 0.81 5.31
N GLY A 88 10.35 1.41 4.68
CA GLY A 88 11.77 1.19 4.96
C GLY A 88 12.26 1.89 6.23
N ASN A 89 13.45 1.54 6.69
CA ASN A 89 14.09 2.20 7.83
C ASN A 89 14.43 3.67 7.57
N ASP A 90 14.47 4.08 6.30
CA ASP A 90 14.62 5.46 5.83
C ASP A 90 13.31 6.24 5.86
N ARG A 91 12.20 5.62 6.29
CA ARG A 91 10.84 6.16 6.30
C ARG A 91 10.24 6.43 4.93
N LYS A 92 10.85 5.93 3.87
CA LYS A 92 10.24 5.89 2.55
C LYS A 92 9.42 4.63 2.40
N SER A 93 8.35 4.73 1.64
CA SER A 93 7.42 3.63 1.45
C SER A 93 7.32 3.22 -0.01
N PHE A 94 6.99 1.98 -0.22
CA PHE A 94 6.61 1.40 -1.50
C PHE A 94 5.44 0.44 -1.30
N PHE A 95 4.91 -0.13 -2.38
CA PHE A 95 3.76 -1.01 -2.31
C PHE A 95 4.11 -2.44 -2.69
N GLY A 96 3.48 -3.39 -2.02
CA GLY A 96 3.55 -4.81 -2.35
C GLY A 96 2.17 -5.45 -2.33
N VAL A 97 1.95 -6.41 -3.23
CA VAL A 97 0.70 -7.18 -3.28
C VAL A 97 0.86 -8.44 -2.45
N ALA A 98 -0.08 -8.70 -1.56
CA ALA A 98 -0.22 -9.97 -0.86
C ALA A 98 -1.60 -10.57 -1.12
N GLU A 99 -1.69 -11.89 -1.22
CA GLU A 99 -2.94 -12.61 -1.47
C GLU A 99 -3.25 -13.64 -0.39
N SER A 100 -4.53 -13.92 -0.20
CA SER A 100 -5.06 -14.97 0.67
C SER A 100 -6.35 -15.54 0.10
N ASP A 101 -6.58 -16.84 0.29
CA ASP A 101 -7.81 -17.49 -0.15
C ASP A 101 -9.02 -17.17 0.75
N ASN A 102 -8.80 -16.78 2.01
CA ASN A 102 -9.87 -16.57 2.98
C ASN A 102 -9.94 -15.14 3.56
N GLY A 103 -8.93 -14.30 3.29
CA GLY A 103 -8.87 -12.93 3.82
C GLY A 103 -8.60 -12.80 5.31
N ILE A 104 -8.29 -13.90 5.99
CA ILE A 104 -8.14 -13.99 7.45
C ILE A 104 -6.71 -14.36 7.84
N ASP A 105 -6.14 -15.33 7.17
CA ASP A 105 -4.77 -15.82 7.39
C ASP A 105 -4.09 -16.23 6.08
N ASN A 106 -2.86 -16.73 6.19
CA ASN A 106 -2.07 -17.23 5.08
C ASN A 106 -1.91 -16.21 3.94
N PHE A 107 -1.83 -14.93 4.29
CA PHE A 107 -1.47 -13.91 3.32
C PHE A 107 -0.01 -14.09 2.90
N ARG A 108 0.23 -14.10 1.58
CA ARG A 108 1.56 -14.23 0.99
C ARG A 108 1.81 -13.10 0.01
N PHE A 109 2.93 -12.40 0.19
CA PHE A 109 3.36 -11.41 -0.79
C PHE A 109 3.75 -12.09 -2.09
N TRP A 110 3.52 -11.42 -3.20
CA TRP A 110 4.06 -11.80 -4.49
C TRP A 110 5.58 -11.64 -4.52
N ASP A 111 6.21 -12.14 -5.58
CA ASP A 111 7.69 -12.17 -5.65
C ASP A 111 8.32 -10.79 -5.83
N TYR A 112 7.57 -9.81 -6.34
CA TYR A 112 8.07 -8.47 -6.63
C TYR A 112 7.16 -7.39 -6.05
N PRO A 113 7.73 -6.25 -5.58
CA PRO A 113 6.95 -5.08 -5.22
C PRO A 113 6.32 -4.44 -6.45
N ILE A 114 5.35 -3.56 -6.24
CA ILE A 114 4.78 -2.74 -7.31
C ILE A 114 5.83 -1.71 -7.73
N LEU A 115 6.18 -1.71 -9.00
CA LEU A 115 7.02 -0.69 -9.61
C LEU A 115 6.10 0.31 -10.31
N LEU A 116 6.20 1.57 -9.92
CA LEU A 116 5.45 2.67 -10.51
C LEU A 116 6.34 3.44 -11.48
N ASP A 117 5.76 3.83 -12.62
CA ASP A 117 6.45 4.72 -13.54
C ASP A 117 6.70 6.10 -12.89
N ASP A 118 7.82 6.71 -13.21
CA ASP A 118 8.21 8.03 -12.73
C ASP A 118 7.50 9.12 -13.55
N VAL A 119 6.25 9.41 -13.20
CA VAL A 119 5.48 10.52 -13.82
C VAL A 119 5.51 11.80 -12.98
N CYS A 120 6.14 11.76 -11.81
CA CYS A 120 6.23 12.86 -10.86
C CYS A 120 7.63 12.91 -10.25
N PRO A 121 8.62 13.47 -10.98
CA PRO A 121 10.04 13.45 -10.57
C PRO A 121 10.33 14.07 -9.20
N GLU A 122 9.47 14.98 -8.75
CA GLU A 122 9.55 15.59 -7.41
C GLU A 122 8.99 14.70 -6.29
N GLU A 123 8.36 13.56 -6.61
CA GLU A 123 7.79 12.65 -5.64
C GLU A 123 8.90 12.03 -4.76
N THR A 124 8.79 12.24 -3.47
CA THR A 124 9.77 11.76 -2.50
C THR A 124 9.29 10.58 -1.68
N ASN A 125 7.98 10.34 -1.64
CA ASN A 125 7.37 9.24 -0.90
C ASN A 125 5.97 8.93 -1.42
N VAL A 126 5.56 7.66 -1.34
CA VAL A 126 4.22 7.18 -1.69
C VAL A 126 3.69 6.30 -0.56
N TYR A 127 2.39 6.47 -0.19
CA TYR A 127 1.82 5.68 0.89
C TYR A 127 0.30 5.63 0.88
N ASP A 128 -0.26 4.67 1.61
CA ASP A 128 -1.68 4.56 1.96
C ASP A 128 -2.61 4.42 0.75
N MET A 129 -2.31 3.46 -0.14
CA MET A 129 -3.15 3.19 -1.31
C MET A 129 -4.54 2.67 -0.90
N ARG A 130 -5.57 3.20 -1.51
CA ARG A 130 -6.96 2.72 -1.45
C ARG A 130 -7.34 2.15 -2.80
N LEU A 131 -7.95 0.97 -2.80
CA LEU A 131 -8.35 0.28 -4.04
C LEU A 131 -9.85 0.43 -4.27
N THR A 132 -10.22 0.68 -5.52
CA THR A 132 -11.61 0.71 -5.98
C THR A 132 -11.71 -0.03 -7.30
N GLN A 133 -12.56 -1.06 -7.37
CA GLN A 133 -12.98 -1.62 -8.64
C GLN A 133 -14.04 -0.70 -9.23
N HIS A 134 -13.76 -0.15 -10.40
CA HIS A 134 -14.62 0.81 -11.06
C HIS A 134 -15.43 0.16 -12.19
N GLU A 135 -16.59 0.70 -12.49
CA GLU A 135 -17.51 0.18 -13.52
C GLU A 135 -16.92 0.17 -14.93
N ASP A 136 -15.88 0.96 -15.22
CA ASP A 136 -15.15 0.95 -16.48
C ASP A 136 -14.26 -0.29 -16.68
N GLY A 137 -14.25 -1.20 -15.69
CA GLY A 137 -13.51 -2.45 -15.72
C GLY A 137 -12.05 -2.35 -15.25
N TYR A 138 -11.60 -1.20 -14.74
CA TYR A 138 -10.30 -1.06 -14.09
C TYR A 138 -10.43 -1.13 -12.56
N ILE A 139 -9.34 -1.51 -11.95
CA ILE A 139 -9.08 -1.35 -10.52
C ILE A 139 -8.18 -0.13 -10.38
N TYR A 140 -8.64 0.86 -9.65
CA TYR A 140 -7.89 2.07 -9.35
C TYR A 140 -7.28 1.99 -7.97
N GLY A 141 -6.02 2.40 -7.87
CA GLY A 141 -5.35 2.68 -6.62
C GLY A 141 -5.18 4.19 -6.45
N VAL A 142 -5.71 4.76 -5.37
CA VAL A 142 -5.49 6.16 -5.02
C VAL A 142 -4.66 6.20 -3.75
N PHE A 143 -3.55 6.93 -3.77
CA PHE A 143 -2.57 6.95 -2.70
C PHE A 143 -2.05 8.36 -2.43
N CYS A 144 -1.37 8.55 -1.32
CA CYS A 144 -0.68 9.79 -1.04
C CYS A 144 0.66 9.83 -1.78
N SER A 145 0.81 10.81 -2.67
CA SER A 145 2.04 11.18 -3.35
C SER A 145 2.60 12.41 -2.65
N GLU A 146 3.78 12.30 -2.06
CA GLU A 146 4.39 13.33 -1.23
C GLU A 146 5.63 13.89 -1.91
N SER A 147 5.69 15.22 -1.97
CA SER A 147 6.85 15.97 -2.44
C SER A 147 7.37 16.89 -1.34
N LYS A 148 8.63 17.29 -1.41
CA LYS A 148 9.20 18.24 -0.45
C LYS A 148 8.56 19.63 -0.63
N ASP A 149 8.14 20.25 0.47
CA ASP A 149 7.73 21.66 0.46
C ASP A 149 8.97 22.55 0.45
N THR A 150 9.23 23.18 -0.69
CA THR A 150 10.35 24.10 -0.86
C THR A 150 10.00 25.56 -0.52
N SER A 151 8.73 25.84 -0.18
CA SER A 151 8.26 27.18 0.20
C SER A 151 8.62 27.57 1.62
N VAL A 152 8.99 26.59 2.46
CA VAL A 152 9.36 26.77 3.85
C VAL A 152 10.75 26.24 4.14
N ASN A 153 11.45 26.85 5.09
CA ASN A 153 12.77 26.41 5.52
C ASN A 153 12.68 25.33 6.61
N ASP A 154 11.97 24.25 6.31
CA ASP A 154 11.84 23.07 7.17
C ASP A 154 12.08 21.82 6.33
N LEU A 155 13.12 21.07 6.69
CA LEU A 155 13.51 19.85 5.95
C LEU A 155 12.47 18.73 6.05
N SER A 156 11.59 18.79 7.04
CA SER A 156 10.51 17.81 7.25
C SER A 156 9.19 18.20 6.57
N ALA A 157 9.10 19.43 6.06
CA ALA A 157 7.89 19.91 5.41
C ALA A 157 7.64 19.23 4.08
N ALA A 158 6.41 18.78 3.85
CA ALA A 158 5.99 18.09 2.67
C ALA A 158 4.62 18.56 2.16
N VAL A 159 4.46 18.53 0.85
CA VAL A 159 3.19 18.72 0.15
C VAL A 159 2.69 17.34 -0.27
N ALA A 160 1.42 17.08 -0.06
CA ALA A 160 0.80 15.82 -0.41
C ALA A 160 -0.27 16.01 -1.50
N ALA A 161 -0.20 15.20 -2.55
CA ALA A 161 -1.20 15.09 -3.60
C ALA A 161 -1.82 13.70 -3.60
N ALA A 162 -2.97 13.53 -4.24
CA ALA A 162 -3.53 12.21 -4.49
C ALA A 162 -2.93 11.64 -5.77
N GLY A 163 -2.04 10.67 -5.63
CA GLY A 163 -1.51 9.88 -6.73
C GLY A 163 -2.52 8.84 -7.19
N ILE A 164 -2.58 8.56 -8.49
CA ILE A 164 -3.53 7.64 -9.09
C ILE A 164 -2.79 6.60 -9.92
N VAL A 165 -3.13 5.34 -9.72
CA VAL A 165 -2.74 4.23 -10.59
C VAL A 165 -3.97 3.44 -11.01
N ARG A 166 -3.87 2.71 -12.12
CA ARG A 166 -4.89 1.74 -12.50
C ARG A 166 -4.28 0.43 -12.98
N THR A 167 -5.05 -0.62 -12.85
CA THR A 167 -4.66 -1.97 -13.25
C THR A 167 -5.90 -2.79 -13.63
N LYS A 168 -5.69 -3.93 -14.30
CA LYS A 168 -6.73 -4.96 -14.51
C LYS A 168 -6.43 -6.27 -13.78
N ASP A 169 -5.20 -6.44 -13.29
CA ASP A 169 -4.69 -7.73 -12.82
C ASP A 169 -3.82 -7.63 -11.56
N LEU A 170 -3.68 -6.44 -10.98
CA LEU A 170 -2.81 -6.11 -9.85
C LEU A 170 -1.31 -6.33 -10.12
N LYS A 171 -0.91 -6.72 -11.34
CA LYS A 171 0.48 -6.96 -11.75
C LYS A 171 1.03 -5.83 -12.59
N HIS A 172 0.24 -5.39 -13.56
CA HIS A 172 0.61 -4.34 -14.49
C HIS A 172 -0.10 -3.06 -14.08
N TRP A 173 0.67 -2.10 -13.60
CA TRP A 173 0.16 -0.84 -13.08
C TRP A 173 0.51 0.31 -14.02
N GLU A 174 -0.47 1.09 -14.39
CA GLU A 174 -0.31 2.33 -15.12
C GLU A 174 -0.41 3.51 -14.13
N ARG A 175 0.65 4.29 -14.02
CA ARG A 175 0.69 5.51 -13.21
C ARG A 175 0.07 6.65 -13.98
N LEU A 176 -0.98 7.25 -13.42
CA LEU A 176 -1.64 8.43 -13.98
C LEU A 176 -1.13 9.70 -13.27
N GLU A 177 -1.42 10.87 -13.85
CA GLU A 177 -1.14 12.14 -13.18
C GLU A 177 -1.84 12.24 -11.82
N ASN A 178 -1.24 12.99 -10.92
CA ASN A 178 -1.84 13.28 -9.63
C ASN A 178 -3.14 14.08 -9.80
N LEU A 179 -4.12 13.81 -8.94
CA LEU A 179 -5.36 14.57 -8.89
C LEU A 179 -5.06 16.05 -8.62
N LYS A 180 -5.47 16.91 -9.53
CA LYS A 180 -5.33 18.37 -9.42
C LYS A 180 -6.66 18.97 -9.01
N THR A 181 -6.70 19.68 -7.87
CA THR A 181 -7.87 20.37 -7.40
C THR A 181 -7.60 21.87 -7.25
N LEU A 182 -8.52 22.70 -7.73
CA LEU A 182 -8.32 24.16 -7.74
C LEU A 182 -8.30 24.80 -6.35
N ARG A 183 -9.04 24.23 -5.39
CA ARG A 183 -9.27 24.84 -4.07
C ARG A 183 -8.55 24.15 -2.93
N SER A 184 -7.99 22.99 -3.18
CA SER A 184 -7.36 22.18 -2.14
C SER A 184 -6.18 21.42 -2.75
N PRO A 185 -5.04 22.10 -2.94
CA PRO A 185 -3.88 21.49 -3.63
C PRO A 185 -3.31 20.30 -2.85
N GLN A 186 -3.47 20.26 -1.53
CA GLN A 186 -3.05 19.12 -0.73
C GLN A 186 -4.21 18.17 -0.52
N GLN A 187 -4.01 16.91 -0.92
CA GLN A 187 -5.00 15.85 -0.84
C GLN A 187 -4.41 14.60 -0.22
N ARG A 188 -5.01 14.13 0.87
CA ARG A 188 -4.68 12.83 1.49
C ARG A 188 -5.95 12.01 1.67
N ASN A 189 -5.82 10.68 1.73
CA ASN A 189 -6.94 9.76 1.97
C ASN A 189 -8.10 9.90 0.97
N VAL A 190 -7.78 10.20 -0.29
CA VAL A 190 -8.77 10.28 -1.36
C VAL A 190 -9.21 8.88 -1.76
N VAL A 191 -10.49 8.70 -2.04
CA VAL A 191 -11.09 7.44 -2.48
C VAL A 191 -11.90 7.68 -3.74
N LEU A 192 -11.70 6.86 -4.77
CA LEU A 192 -12.52 6.90 -5.99
C LEU A 192 -13.88 6.26 -5.72
N HIS A 193 -14.95 6.89 -6.18
CA HIS A 193 -16.28 6.27 -6.25
C HIS A 193 -16.27 5.12 -7.27
N PRO A 194 -16.93 3.99 -7.01
CA PRO A 194 -16.89 2.82 -7.90
C PRO A 194 -17.62 3.00 -9.23
N GLU A 195 -18.46 3.99 -9.35
CA GLU A 195 -19.30 4.25 -10.51
C GLU A 195 -19.12 5.69 -11.00
N PHE A 196 -19.46 5.96 -12.26
CA PHE A 196 -19.56 7.32 -12.76
C PHE A 196 -20.72 8.06 -12.07
N VAL A 197 -20.49 9.32 -11.75
CA VAL A 197 -21.55 10.24 -11.28
C VAL A 197 -21.72 11.32 -12.35
N ASP A 198 -22.88 11.42 -12.94
CA ASP A 198 -23.16 12.33 -14.06
C ASP A 198 -22.16 12.16 -15.23
N GLY A 199 -21.77 10.90 -15.50
CA GLY A 199 -20.81 10.57 -16.57
C GLY A 199 -19.36 10.97 -16.29
N LYS A 200 -18.99 11.26 -15.03
CA LYS A 200 -17.67 11.69 -14.60
C LYS A 200 -17.14 10.80 -13.48
N TYR A 201 -15.81 10.68 -13.39
CA TYR A 201 -15.19 10.11 -12.20
C TYR A 201 -15.45 10.97 -10.98
N ALA A 202 -15.83 10.35 -9.90
CA ALA A 202 -16.16 11.02 -8.66
C ALA A 202 -15.21 10.58 -7.53
N PHE A 203 -14.71 11.52 -6.74
CA PHE A 203 -13.80 11.22 -5.64
C PHE A 203 -14.34 11.76 -4.32
N TYR A 204 -14.19 10.94 -3.29
CA TYR A 204 -14.34 11.40 -1.91
C TYR A 204 -13.01 11.99 -1.47
N THR A 205 -13.01 13.28 -1.15
CA THR A 205 -11.81 14.00 -0.73
C THR A 205 -11.96 14.49 0.70
N LEU A 206 -10.86 14.43 1.46
CA LEU A 206 -10.75 15.05 2.76
C LEU A 206 -9.81 16.25 2.61
N SER A 207 -10.39 17.45 2.58
CA SER A 207 -9.59 18.68 2.50
C SER A 207 -8.83 18.91 3.79
N LEU A 208 -7.53 19.16 3.70
CA LEU A 208 -6.68 19.48 4.86
C LEU A 208 -6.82 20.93 5.34
N ILE A 209 -7.63 21.74 4.67
CA ILE A 209 -7.88 23.11 5.08
C ILE A 209 -9.10 23.15 6.01
N HIS A 210 -8.81 23.22 7.31
CA HIS A 210 -9.76 23.47 8.40
C HIS A 210 -11.03 22.61 8.48
N ILE A 211 -10.92 21.49 9.06
CA ILE A 211 -11.61 20.87 10.21
C ILE A 211 -13.14 20.83 10.25
N SER A 212 -13.90 21.52 9.45
CA SER A 212 -15.34 21.60 9.70
C SER A 212 -16.23 20.94 8.70
N GLU A 213 -15.68 20.30 7.67
CA GLU A 213 -16.53 19.73 6.63
C GLU A 213 -16.30 18.23 6.43
N PRO A 214 -17.40 17.47 6.30
CA PRO A 214 -17.36 16.07 5.97
C PRO A 214 -16.73 15.85 4.59
N THR A 215 -16.38 14.61 4.30
CA THR A 215 -15.92 14.16 2.99
C THR A 215 -16.74 14.77 1.87
N ARG A 216 -16.10 15.41 0.91
CA ARG A 216 -16.74 15.99 -0.27
C ARG A 216 -16.55 15.09 -1.48
N LEU A 217 -17.58 14.99 -2.29
CA LEU A 217 -17.52 14.38 -3.62
C LEU A 217 -16.94 15.41 -4.60
N ALA A 218 -15.84 15.09 -5.26
CA ALA A 218 -15.29 15.87 -6.36
C ALA A 218 -15.57 15.14 -7.68
N LEU A 219 -16.14 15.85 -8.66
CA LEU A 219 -16.37 15.36 -10.01
C LEU A 219 -15.26 15.88 -10.93
N ILE A 220 -14.70 15.00 -11.75
CA ILE A 220 -13.63 15.32 -12.71
C ILE A 220 -14.05 14.87 -14.11
#